data_bbdb240e6e66ed1824e456d009d66076
#
_entry.id   bbdb240e6e66ed1824e456d009d66076
#
_cell.length_a   1.000
_cell.length_b   1.000
_cell.length_c   1.000
_cell.angle_alpha   90.00
_cell.angle_beta   90.00
_cell.angle_gamma   90.00
#
_symmetry.space_group_name_H-M   'P 1'
#
loop_
_entity.id
_entity.type
_entity.pdbx_description
1 polymer ?
#
loop_
_entity_poly.entity_id
_entity_poly.type
_entity_poly.pdbx_seq_one_letter_code
_entity_poly.pdbx_strand_id
1 'polypeptide(L)'
;MSVHSTTAAVAAREIYQLFRDVALQQRTLTMDRGPRWVEVDTGVVRVCIDAHRVTLFKDAGELHHCLGCELDDGRFVGQEAWDSPGTDPLELLSVWERAQLLAALERLPSPDDSRG
;
A
#
# COMPACT_ATOMS: atom_id res chain seq x y z
N MET A 1 -14.42 -19.84 17.27
CA MET A 1 -13.37 -20.29 16.36
C MET A 1 -12.88 -19.12 15.52
N SER A 2 -11.61 -18.85 15.53
CA SER A 2 -11.12 -17.63 14.93
C SER A 2 -10.23 -17.85 13.72
N VAL A 3 -10.65 -18.76 12.85
CA VAL A 3 -9.94 -19.00 11.60
C VAL A 3 -9.85 -17.72 10.80
N HIS A 4 -10.93 -16.93 10.77
CA HIS A 4 -10.92 -15.65 10.06
C HIS A 4 -9.90 -14.68 10.64
N SER A 5 -9.79 -14.59 11.97
CA SER A 5 -8.83 -13.70 12.60
C SER A 5 -7.40 -14.07 12.25
N THR A 6 -7.09 -15.36 12.25
CA THR A 6 -5.77 -15.84 11.89
C THR A 6 -5.46 -15.54 10.44
N THR A 7 -6.42 -15.78 9.55
CA THR A 7 -6.26 -15.50 8.12
C THR A 7 -6.06 -14.00 7.88
N ALA A 8 -6.85 -13.17 8.56
CA ALA A 8 -6.74 -11.72 8.41
C ALA A 8 -5.38 -11.21 8.90
N ALA A 9 -4.90 -11.72 10.03
CA ALA A 9 -3.61 -11.33 10.56
C ALA A 9 -2.47 -11.71 9.61
N VAL A 10 -2.54 -12.90 9.04
CA VAL A 10 -1.54 -13.36 8.08
C VAL A 10 -1.58 -12.49 6.83
N ALA A 11 -2.77 -12.16 6.32
CA ALA A 11 -2.90 -11.32 5.15
C ALA A 11 -2.37 -9.92 5.38
N ALA A 12 -2.67 -9.33 6.54
CA ALA A 12 -2.16 -8.00 6.87
C ALA A 12 -0.63 -7.98 6.94
N ARG A 13 -0.03 -9.00 7.51
CA ARG A 13 1.42 -9.10 7.60
C ARG A 13 2.06 -9.32 6.23
N GLU A 14 1.41 -10.06 5.37
CA GLU A 14 1.87 -10.29 4.00
C GLU A 14 1.95 -8.95 3.25
N ILE A 15 0.93 -8.12 3.37
CA ILE A 15 0.89 -6.82 2.73
C ILE A 15 1.87 -5.84 3.41
N TYR A 16 1.96 -5.88 4.73
CA TYR A 16 2.94 -5.11 5.47
C TYR A 16 4.35 -5.41 4.93
N GLN A 17 4.64 -6.68 4.66
CA GLN A 17 5.96 -7.07 4.16
C GLN A 17 6.24 -6.42 2.80
N LEU A 18 5.23 -6.28 1.94
CA LEU A 18 5.39 -5.58 0.67
C LEU A 18 5.79 -4.13 0.89
N PHE A 19 5.11 -3.45 1.79
CA PHE A 19 5.42 -2.05 2.10
C PHE A 19 6.82 -1.90 2.68
N ARG A 20 7.19 -2.79 3.57
CA ARG A 20 8.51 -2.78 4.18
C ARG A 20 9.60 -2.99 3.12
N ASP A 21 9.36 -3.90 2.20
CA ASP A 21 10.32 -4.18 1.13
C ASP A 21 10.49 -2.97 0.20
N VAL A 22 9.44 -2.19 -0.03
CA VAL A 22 9.55 -0.93 -0.77
C VAL A 22 10.41 0.06 0.02
N ALA A 23 10.16 0.18 1.32
CA ALA A 23 10.93 1.08 2.18
C ALA A 23 12.41 0.72 2.20
N LEU A 24 12.72 -0.56 2.09
CA LEU A 24 14.10 -1.05 2.07
C LEU A 24 14.66 -1.14 0.64
N GLN A 25 13.91 -0.71 -0.36
CA GLN A 25 14.30 -0.72 -1.76
C GLN A 25 14.54 -2.11 -2.33
N GLN A 26 13.80 -3.09 -1.79
CA GLN A 26 13.90 -4.48 -2.22
C GLN A 26 12.79 -4.87 -3.20
N ARG A 27 11.80 -3.99 -3.39
CA ARG A 27 10.74 -4.17 -4.38
C ARG A 27 10.52 -2.86 -5.10
N THR A 28 9.97 -2.94 -6.29
CA THR A 28 9.73 -1.78 -7.14
C THR A 28 8.31 -1.26 -6.95
N LEU A 29 8.20 0.03 -6.67
CA LEU A 29 6.93 0.73 -6.56
C LEU A 29 6.68 1.49 -7.86
N THR A 30 5.51 1.30 -8.47
CA THR A 30 5.14 2.00 -9.70
C THR A 30 3.69 2.46 -9.59
N MET A 31 3.27 3.35 -10.48
CA MET A 31 1.86 3.74 -10.55
C MET A 31 1.08 2.66 -11.27
N ASP A 32 -0.12 2.39 -10.80
CA ASP A 32 -1.05 1.50 -11.49
C ASP A 32 -1.83 2.32 -12.51
N ARG A 33 -2.73 3.17 -12.05
CA ARG A 33 -3.52 4.05 -12.91
C ARG A 33 -4.01 5.22 -12.08
N GLY A 34 -4.48 6.25 -12.76
CA GLY A 34 -5.04 7.42 -12.11
C GLY A 34 -3.96 8.42 -11.72
N PRO A 35 -4.29 9.36 -10.86
CA PRO A 35 -3.36 10.44 -10.52
C PRO A 35 -2.20 9.97 -9.67
N ARG A 36 -1.08 10.68 -9.77
CA ARG A 36 0.09 10.43 -8.93
C ARG A 36 -0.24 10.79 -7.49
N TRP A 37 0.56 10.23 -6.59
CA TRP A 37 0.43 10.53 -5.17
C TRP A 37 0.38 12.04 -4.91
N VAL A 38 1.31 12.79 -5.52
CA VAL A 38 1.42 14.23 -5.26
C VAL A 38 0.26 15.05 -5.82
N GLU A 39 -0.52 14.47 -6.75
CA GLU A 39 -1.64 15.17 -7.37
C GLU A 39 -2.93 15.05 -6.57
N VAL A 40 -2.95 14.18 -5.56
CA VAL A 40 -4.14 13.93 -4.75
C VAL A 40 -3.93 14.56 -3.38
N ASP A 41 -4.88 15.35 -2.92
CA ASP A 41 -4.85 15.86 -1.55
C ASP A 41 -5.55 14.88 -0.62
N THR A 42 -6.76 14.48 -0.98
CA THR A 42 -7.55 13.50 -0.23
C THR A 42 -8.25 12.61 -1.23
N GLY A 43 -8.05 11.32 -1.12
CA GLY A 43 -8.69 10.35 -2.00
C GLY A 43 -7.88 9.09 -2.17
N VAL A 44 -8.24 8.33 -3.19
CA VAL A 44 -7.68 7.01 -3.46
C VAL A 44 -6.49 7.12 -4.42
N VAL A 45 -5.41 6.43 -4.09
CA VAL A 45 -4.24 6.35 -4.98
C VAL A 45 -3.93 4.87 -5.21
N ARG A 46 -3.77 4.47 -6.45
CA ARG A 46 -3.51 3.09 -6.84
C ARG A 46 -2.09 2.95 -7.34
N VAL A 47 -1.36 2.02 -6.73
CA VAL A 47 0.04 1.76 -7.07
C VAL A 47 0.26 0.27 -7.24
N CYS A 48 1.39 -0.10 -7.83
CA CYS A 48 1.83 -1.49 -7.90
C CYS A 48 3.11 -1.65 -7.11
N ILE A 49 3.19 -2.73 -6.35
CA ILE A 49 4.45 -3.18 -5.75
C ILE A 49 4.77 -4.48 -6.47
N ASP A 50 5.73 -4.42 -7.39
CA ASP A 50 5.99 -5.49 -8.36
C ASP A 50 4.68 -5.83 -9.10
N ALA A 51 4.20 -7.06 -9.01
CA ALA A 51 2.95 -7.47 -9.65
C ALA A 51 1.72 -7.36 -8.75
N HIS A 52 1.86 -6.85 -7.53
CA HIS A 52 0.75 -6.69 -6.59
C HIS A 52 0.15 -5.29 -6.77
N ARG A 53 -1.18 -5.20 -6.82
CA ARG A 53 -1.88 -3.92 -6.97
C ARG A 53 -2.41 -3.47 -5.63
N VAL A 54 -2.02 -2.28 -5.21
CA VAL A 54 -2.35 -1.78 -3.88
C VAL A 54 -3.15 -0.50 -3.99
N THR A 55 -4.24 -0.42 -3.24
CA THR A 55 -5.08 0.77 -3.16
C THR A 55 -4.88 1.43 -1.82
N LEU A 56 -4.45 2.69 -1.84
CA LEU A 56 -4.13 3.45 -0.64
C LEU A 56 -5.08 4.63 -0.51
N PHE A 57 -5.35 5.04 0.72
CA PHE A 57 -6.13 6.24 0.98
C PHE A 57 -5.21 7.33 1.51
N LYS A 58 -5.22 8.48 0.82
CA LYS A 58 -4.48 9.66 1.23
C LYS A 58 -5.47 10.65 1.84
N ASP A 59 -5.11 11.24 2.97
CA ASP A 59 -5.99 12.18 3.64
C ASP A 59 -5.18 13.42 4.04
N ALA A 60 -5.58 14.57 3.51
CA ALA A 60 -4.94 15.86 3.78
C ALA A 60 -3.42 15.78 3.61
N GLY A 61 -3.00 15.16 2.53
CA GLY A 61 -1.57 15.04 2.20
C GLY A 61 -0.84 13.92 2.89
N GLU A 62 -1.51 13.14 3.74
CA GLU A 62 -0.87 12.08 4.52
C GLU A 62 -1.29 10.70 4.08
N LEU A 63 -0.38 9.76 4.20
CA LEU A 63 -0.66 8.34 3.96
C LEU A 63 -1.50 7.82 5.13
N HIS A 64 -2.77 7.59 4.89
CA HIS A 64 -3.74 7.31 5.94
C HIS A 64 -3.89 5.82 6.20
N HIS A 65 -4.39 5.07 5.21
CA HIS A 65 -4.54 3.63 5.41
C HIS A 65 -4.56 2.89 4.06
N CYS A 66 -4.49 1.57 4.14
CA CYS A 66 -4.55 0.70 2.98
C CYS A 66 -5.99 0.23 2.80
N LEU A 67 -6.56 0.45 1.63
CA LEU A 67 -7.93 0.04 1.32
C LEU A 67 -7.99 -1.40 0.83
N GLY A 68 -6.91 -1.90 0.25
CA GLY A 68 -6.89 -3.26 -0.24
C GLY A 68 -5.67 -3.56 -1.08
N CYS A 69 -5.51 -4.82 -1.39
CA CYS A 69 -4.40 -5.29 -2.21
C CYS A 69 -4.85 -6.49 -3.02
N GLU A 70 -4.60 -6.44 -4.33
CA GLU A 70 -4.75 -7.60 -5.20
C GLU A 70 -3.37 -8.20 -5.38
N LEU A 71 -3.16 -9.38 -4.80
CA LEU A 71 -1.87 -10.06 -4.85
C LEU A 71 -1.64 -10.67 -6.22
N ASP A 72 -0.38 -10.95 -6.55
CA ASP A 72 0.00 -11.45 -7.86
C ASP A 72 -0.60 -12.82 -8.19
N ASP A 73 -1.07 -13.56 -7.18
CA ASP A 73 -1.74 -14.84 -7.36
C ASP A 73 -3.26 -14.69 -7.55
N GLY A 74 -3.76 -13.46 -7.64
CA GLY A 74 -5.17 -13.18 -7.87
C GLY A 74 -6.00 -13.02 -6.61
N ARG A 75 -5.45 -13.29 -5.43
CA ARG A 75 -6.19 -13.09 -4.18
C ARG A 75 -6.37 -11.60 -3.91
N PHE A 76 -7.56 -11.22 -3.48
CA PHE A 76 -7.82 -9.84 -3.07
C PHE A 76 -8.00 -9.80 -1.55
N VAL A 77 -7.32 -8.87 -0.89
CA VAL A 77 -7.46 -8.64 0.54
C VAL A 77 -7.95 -7.22 0.73
N GLY A 78 -9.12 -7.06 1.28
CA GLY A 78 -9.73 -5.75 1.47
C GLY A 78 -9.59 -5.25 2.89
N GLN A 79 -10.10 -4.05 3.10
CA GLN A 79 -9.99 -3.33 4.37
C GLN A 79 -10.60 -4.10 5.54
N GLU A 80 -11.61 -4.91 5.28
CA GLU A 80 -12.25 -5.71 6.35
C GLU A 80 -11.28 -6.70 7.00
N ALA A 81 -10.18 -7.01 6.36
CA ALA A 81 -9.17 -7.89 6.95
C ALA A 81 -8.38 -7.22 8.08
N TRP A 82 -8.40 -5.88 8.14
CA TRP A 82 -7.69 -5.13 9.19
C TRP A 82 -8.55 -4.02 9.77
N ASP A 83 -9.82 -4.32 10.03
CA ASP A 83 -10.80 -3.40 10.58
C ASP A 83 -10.53 -3.09 12.05
N SER A 84 -9.83 -3.98 12.77
CA SER A 84 -9.48 -3.72 14.17
C SER A 84 -8.38 -2.66 14.27
N PRO A 85 -8.43 -1.79 15.27
CA PRO A 85 -7.39 -0.78 15.43
C PRO A 85 -5.99 -1.37 15.52
N GLY A 86 -5.04 -0.76 14.84
CA GLY A 86 -3.63 -1.17 14.86
C GLY A 86 -3.30 -2.35 13.98
N THR A 87 -4.22 -2.80 13.13
CA THR A 87 -3.97 -3.97 12.27
C THR A 87 -3.81 -3.62 10.79
N ASP A 88 -4.01 -2.36 10.42
CA ASP A 88 -3.77 -1.93 9.03
C ASP A 88 -2.30 -2.17 8.69
N PRO A 89 -1.99 -2.74 7.50
CA PRO A 89 -0.60 -2.99 7.13
C PRO A 89 0.31 -1.77 7.23
N LEU A 90 -0.22 -0.57 6.99
CA LEU A 90 0.57 0.66 7.13
C LEU A 90 0.89 0.97 8.58
N GLU A 91 0.01 0.59 9.50
CA GLU A 91 0.21 0.82 10.93
C GLU A 91 1.28 -0.11 11.51
N LEU A 92 1.57 -1.20 10.83
CA LEU A 92 2.61 -2.13 11.27
C LEU A 92 4.01 -1.63 10.95
N LEU A 93 4.12 -0.64 10.07
CA LEU A 93 5.42 -0.07 9.70
C LEU A 93 5.99 0.78 10.83
N SER A 94 7.30 0.74 10.98
CA SER A 94 7.98 1.67 11.88
C SER A 94 7.88 3.09 11.33
N VAL A 95 8.17 4.08 12.15
CA VAL A 95 8.16 5.48 11.73
C VAL A 95 9.11 5.68 10.54
N TRP A 96 10.28 5.09 10.61
CA TRP A 96 11.26 5.21 9.53
C TRP A 96 10.76 4.55 8.24
N GLU A 97 10.21 3.33 8.35
CA GLU A 97 9.70 2.59 7.19
C GLU A 97 8.57 3.36 6.52
N ARG A 98 7.68 3.91 7.33
CA ARG A 98 6.55 4.69 6.80
C ARG A 98 7.05 5.95 6.09
N ALA A 99 8.04 6.62 6.64
CA ALA A 99 8.62 7.81 6.01
C ALA A 99 9.30 7.46 4.68
N GLN A 100 9.97 6.32 4.60
CA GLN A 100 10.62 5.87 3.36
C GLN A 100 9.57 5.52 2.30
N LEU A 101 8.50 4.86 2.70
CA LEU A 101 7.41 4.53 1.78
C LEU A 101 6.77 5.81 1.24
N LEU A 102 6.50 6.78 2.11
CA LEU A 102 5.91 8.05 1.70
C LEU A 102 6.82 8.77 0.72
N ALA A 103 8.12 8.80 0.98
CA ALA A 103 9.08 9.42 0.07
C ALA A 103 9.07 8.74 -1.30
N ALA A 104 8.94 7.41 -1.32
CA ALA A 104 8.86 6.67 -2.58
C ALA A 104 7.59 7.02 -3.35
N LEU A 105 6.47 7.14 -2.65
CA LEU A 105 5.20 7.53 -3.27
C LEU A 105 5.29 8.92 -3.89
N GLU A 106 5.95 9.84 -3.21
CA GLU A 106 6.10 11.22 -3.67
C GLU A 106 6.99 11.33 -4.90
N ARG A 107 7.88 10.38 -5.10
CA ARG A 107 8.80 10.38 -6.24
C ARG A 107 8.25 9.68 -7.48
N LEU A 108 7.08 9.03 -7.38
CA LEU A 108 6.56 8.27 -8.51
C LEU A 108 6.22 9.19 -9.68
N PRO A 109 6.68 8.86 -10.88
CA PRO A 109 6.30 9.62 -12.07
C PRO A 109 4.89 9.28 -12.50
N SER A 110 4.30 10.14 -13.31
CA SER A 110 3.03 9.86 -13.95
C SER A 110 3.17 8.61 -14.82
N PRO A 111 2.13 7.78 -14.97
CA PRO A 111 2.19 6.65 -15.90
C PRO A 111 2.58 7.04 -17.31
N ASP A 112 2.22 8.25 -17.75
CA ASP A 112 2.58 8.75 -19.07
C ASP A 112 4.07 9.04 -19.18
N ASP A 113 4.71 9.47 -18.11
CA ASP A 113 6.13 9.78 -18.09
C ASP A 113 6.97 8.53 -18.25
N SER A 114 6.44 7.37 -17.92
CA SER A 114 7.20 6.13 -17.99
C SER A 114 7.50 5.70 -19.42
N ARG A 115 6.85 6.32 -20.38
CA ARG A 115 7.13 6.03 -21.80
C ARG A 115 8.39 6.71 -22.27
N GLY A 116 8.83 7.70 -21.56
CA GLY A 116 10.01 8.50 -21.71
C GLY A 116 10.75 8.50 -22.93
#